data_a9a426d5d07ec73ec9bf89e0dcbfc97e
#
_entry.id   a9a426d5d07ec73ec9bf89e0dcbfc97e
#
_cell.length_a   1.000
_cell.length_b   1.000
_cell.length_c   1.000
_cell.angle_alpha   90.00
_cell.angle_beta   90.00
_cell.angle_gamma   90.00
#
_symmetry.space_group_name_H-M   'P 1'
#
loop_
_entity.id
_entity.type
_entity.pdbx_description
1 polymer ?
#
loop_
_entity_poly.entity_id
_entity_poly.type
_entity_poly.pdbx_seq_one_letter_code
_entity_poly.pdbx_strand_id
1 'polypeptide(L)'
;RRSSDLPMSLCNMFIKEVFGEKIPDILDDEEAMSTINKFFENNLNISETARQLYVHRNTLVYRLERIEKAIGLDIRTFDDAMTFRIAVMVIAHMRDQM
;
A
#
# COMPACT_ATOMS: atom_id res chain seq x y z
N ARG A 1 12.05 -15.44 23.87
CA ARG A 1 10.97 -14.90 23.05
C ARG A 1 11.06 -13.36 23.02
N ARG A 2 10.94 -12.83 21.88
CA ARG A 2 11.09 -11.37 21.75
C ARG A 2 9.74 -10.68 21.83
N SER A 3 9.74 -9.58 22.58
CA SER A 3 8.54 -8.79 22.78
C SER A 3 8.13 -8.04 21.51
N SER A 4 9.01 -7.92 20.53
CA SER A 4 8.71 -7.21 19.30
C SER A 4 7.89 -8.05 18.31
N ASP A 5 7.74 -9.34 18.56
CA ASP A 5 6.97 -10.21 17.68
C ASP A 5 5.48 -9.94 17.84
N LEU A 6 4.79 -9.79 16.73
CA LEU A 6 3.34 -9.59 16.73
C LEU A 6 2.63 -10.94 16.65
N PRO A 7 1.62 -11.17 17.51
CA PRO A 7 0.82 -12.41 17.39
C PRO A 7 0.13 -12.47 16.04
N MET A 8 0.08 -13.65 15.45
CA MET A 8 -0.55 -13.82 14.15
C MET A 8 -2.03 -13.46 14.20
N SER A 9 -2.71 -13.75 15.31
CA SER A 9 -4.12 -13.41 15.45
C SER A 9 -4.35 -11.91 15.38
N LEU A 10 -3.46 -11.12 15.99
CA LEU A 10 -3.57 -9.67 15.95
C LEU A 10 -3.32 -9.15 14.53
N CYS A 11 -2.34 -9.72 13.84
CA CYS A 11 -2.07 -9.36 12.45
C CYS A 11 -3.29 -9.63 11.58
N ASN A 12 -3.90 -10.80 11.74
CA ASN A 12 -5.10 -11.15 10.97
C ASN A 12 -6.25 -10.20 11.24
N MET A 13 -6.44 -9.81 12.50
CA MET A 13 -7.50 -8.86 12.86
C MET A 13 -7.28 -7.52 12.16
N PHE A 14 -6.03 -7.03 12.19
CA PHE A 14 -5.71 -5.75 11.58
C PHE A 14 -5.95 -5.78 10.06
N ILE A 15 -5.45 -6.83 9.39
CA ILE A 15 -5.60 -6.93 7.95
C ILE A 15 -7.07 -7.07 7.56
N LYS A 16 -7.85 -7.81 8.32
CA LYS A 16 -9.27 -7.93 8.06
C LYS A 16 -9.98 -6.58 8.23
N GLU A 17 -9.55 -5.81 9.21
CA GLU A 17 -10.12 -4.49 9.43
C GLU A 17 -9.82 -3.56 8.25
N VAL A 18 -8.60 -3.63 7.70
CA VAL A 18 -8.18 -2.74 6.62
C VAL A 18 -8.77 -3.17 5.28
N PHE A 19 -8.68 -4.46 4.94
CA PHE A 19 -9.02 -4.95 3.60
C PHE A 19 -10.26 -5.83 3.56
N GLY A 20 -10.82 -6.21 4.70
CA GLY A 20 -11.96 -7.11 4.72
C GLY A 20 -11.52 -8.55 4.56
N GLU A 21 -12.36 -9.33 3.86
CA GLU A 21 -12.16 -10.77 3.80
C GLU A 21 -11.03 -11.19 2.87
N LYS A 22 -10.62 -10.32 1.97
CA LYS A 22 -9.63 -10.70 0.96
C LYS A 22 -8.58 -9.61 0.80
N ILE A 23 -7.32 -10.03 0.86
CA ILE A 23 -6.19 -9.14 0.57
C ILE A 23 -6.22 -8.81 -0.92
N PRO A 24 -6.13 -7.52 -1.29
CA PRO A 24 -6.21 -7.15 -2.70
C PRO A 24 -5.11 -7.76 -3.55
N ASP A 25 -5.48 -8.22 -4.73
CA ASP A 25 -4.52 -8.81 -5.66
C ASP A 25 -3.46 -7.82 -6.12
N ILE A 26 -3.78 -6.53 -6.08
CA ILE A 26 -2.86 -5.50 -6.55
C ILE A 26 -1.55 -5.50 -5.77
N LEU A 27 -1.55 -6.06 -4.56
CA LEU A 27 -0.33 -6.16 -3.76
C LEU A 27 0.70 -7.08 -4.39
N ASP A 28 0.28 -7.95 -5.31
CA ASP A 28 1.19 -8.83 -6.05
C ASP A 28 1.56 -8.26 -7.41
N ASP A 29 1.04 -7.07 -7.76
CA ASP A 29 1.33 -6.41 -9.03
C ASP A 29 2.57 -5.53 -8.83
N GLU A 30 3.69 -5.95 -9.40
CA GLU A 30 4.96 -5.27 -9.19
C GLU A 30 4.94 -3.83 -9.72
N GLU A 31 4.26 -3.61 -10.85
CA GLU A 31 4.19 -2.28 -11.41
C GLU A 31 3.40 -1.33 -10.51
N ALA A 32 2.25 -1.82 -10.02
CA ALA A 32 1.43 -1.01 -9.12
C ALA A 32 2.18 -0.70 -7.83
N MET A 33 2.84 -1.71 -7.25
CA MET A 33 3.56 -1.50 -6.00
C MET A 33 4.77 -0.57 -6.20
N SER A 34 5.43 -0.67 -7.36
CA SER A 34 6.53 0.23 -7.67
C SER A 34 6.03 1.68 -7.76
N THR A 35 4.88 1.88 -8.40
CA THR A 35 4.28 3.21 -8.48
C THR A 35 3.95 3.76 -7.09
N ILE A 36 3.34 2.92 -6.25
CA ILE A 36 2.98 3.31 -4.89
C ILE A 36 4.23 3.67 -4.08
N ASN A 37 5.26 2.85 -4.16
CA ASN A 37 6.49 3.09 -3.41
C ASN A 37 7.17 4.39 -3.85
N LYS A 38 7.20 4.65 -5.15
CA LYS A 38 7.79 5.89 -5.66
C LYS A 38 6.98 7.09 -5.19
N PHE A 39 5.67 6.97 -5.19
CA PHE A 39 4.78 8.02 -4.73
C PHE A 39 5.05 8.34 -3.25
N PHE A 40 5.21 7.29 -2.43
CA PHE A 40 5.50 7.48 -1.01
C PHE A 40 6.88 8.08 -0.80
N GLU A 41 7.88 7.65 -1.58
CA GLU A 41 9.22 8.22 -1.49
C GLU A 41 9.23 9.72 -1.77
N ASN A 42 8.31 10.17 -2.61
CA ASN A 42 8.21 11.57 -2.98
C ASN A 42 7.18 12.32 -2.12
N ASN A 43 6.85 11.78 -0.95
CA ASN A 43 5.98 12.44 0.02
C ASN A 43 4.61 12.78 -0.57
N LEU A 44 4.05 11.86 -1.36
CA LEU A 44 2.74 12.01 -1.98
C LEU A 44 2.68 13.16 -2.99
N ASN A 45 3.81 13.48 -3.59
CA ASN A 45 3.88 14.54 -4.60
C ASN A 45 3.64 13.94 -5.98
N ILE A 46 2.48 14.24 -6.56
CA ILE A 46 2.07 13.66 -7.84
C ILE A 46 3.00 14.10 -8.97
N SER A 47 3.29 15.41 -9.03
CA SER A 47 4.10 15.94 -10.14
C SER A 47 5.50 15.35 -10.15
N GLU A 48 6.14 15.28 -8.98
CA GLU A 48 7.49 14.73 -8.90
C GLU A 48 7.51 13.25 -9.22
N THR A 49 6.51 12.51 -8.72
CA THR A 49 6.43 11.08 -8.99
C THR A 49 6.23 10.82 -10.48
N ALA A 50 5.33 11.58 -11.11
CA ALA A 50 5.09 11.42 -12.55
C ALA A 50 6.37 11.69 -13.34
N ARG A 51 7.12 12.73 -12.96
CA ARG A 51 8.38 13.04 -13.62
C ARG A 51 9.36 11.88 -13.51
N GLN A 52 9.50 11.33 -12.33
CA GLN A 52 10.46 10.24 -12.11
C GLN A 52 10.04 8.95 -12.80
N LEU A 53 8.74 8.73 -12.98
CA LEU A 53 8.24 7.55 -13.66
C LEU A 53 8.12 7.76 -15.18
N TYR A 54 8.45 8.95 -15.67
CA TYR A 54 8.40 9.30 -17.09
C TYR A 54 6.99 9.14 -17.66
N VAL A 55 5.98 9.54 -16.88
CA VAL A 55 4.59 9.51 -17.33
C VAL A 55 3.98 10.90 -17.15
N HIS A 56 2.90 11.14 -17.90
CA HIS A 56 2.15 12.38 -17.74
C HIS A 56 1.46 12.38 -16.37
N ARG A 57 1.32 13.60 -15.80
CA ARG A 57 0.68 13.74 -14.50
C ARG A 57 -0.70 13.10 -14.46
N ASN A 58 -1.50 13.31 -15.52
CA ASN A 58 -2.84 12.75 -15.57
C ASN A 58 -2.83 11.21 -15.60
N THR A 59 -1.81 10.63 -16.23
CA THR A 59 -1.65 9.18 -16.25
C THR A 59 -1.42 8.65 -14.84
N LEU A 60 -0.59 9.35 -14.07
CA LEU A 60 -0.33 8.94 -12.70
C LEU A 60 -1.60 9.06 -11.86
N VAL A 61 -2.34 10.17 -12.00
CA VAL A 61 -3.59 10.34 -11.26
C VAL A 61 -4.55 9.20 -11.57
N TYR A 62 -4.67 8.83 -12.85
CA TYR A 62 -5.53 7.72 -13.24
C TYR A 62 -5.09 6.41 -12.58
N ARG A 63 -3.78 6.15 -12.57
CA ARG A 63 -3.25 4.93 -11.94
C ARG A 63 -3.55 4.92 -10.45
N LEU A 64 -3.37 6.06 -9.78
CA LEU A 64 -3.65 6.14 -8.34
C LEU A 64 -5.14 5.94 -8.04
N GLU A 65 -6.01 6.42 -8.92
CA GLU A 65 -7.45 6.20 -8.73
C GLU A 65 -7.81 4.73 -8.90
N ARG A 66 -7.18 4.05 -9.84
CA ARG A 66 -7.39 2.61 -10.00
C ARG A 66 -6.92 1.84 -8.78
N ILE A 67 -5.77 2.26 -8.24
CA ILE A 67 -5.25 1.63 -7.01
C ILE A 67 -6.21 1.86 -5.87
N GLU A 68 -6.75 3.08 -5.74
CA GLU A 68 -7.71 3.38 -4.68
C GLU A 68 -8.92 2.46 -4.75
N LYS A 69 -9.43 2.22 -5.95
CA LYS A 69 -10.59 1.33 -6.11
C LYS A 69 -10.24 -0.10 -5.75
N ALA A 70 -9.01 -0.51 -6.03
CA ALA A 70 -8.59 -1.88 -5.77
C ALA A 70 -8.37 -2.15 -4.28
N ILE A 71 -7.86 -1.18 -3.54
CA ILE A 71 -7.49 -1.40 -2.13
C ILE A 71 -8.48 -0.79 -1.15
N GLY A 72 -9.37 0.11 -1.61
CA GLY A 72 -10.33 0.74 -0.73
C GLY A 72 -9.78 1.88 0.11
N LEU A 73 -8.57 2.32 -0.18
CA LEU A 73 -7.91 3.41 0.53
C LEU A 73 -7.42 4.43 -0.47
N ASP A 74 -7.56 5.72 -0.14
CA ASP A 74 -7.05 6.80 -1.00
C ASP A 74 -5.65 7.16 -0.53
N ILE A 75 -4.64 6.55 -1.16
CA ILE A 75 -3.25 6.75 -0.73
C ILE A 75 -2.71 8.13 -1.05
N ARG A 76 -3.54 8.99 -1.66
CA ARG A 76 -3.18 10.41 -1.84
C ARG A 76 -3.38 11.21 -0.56
N THR A 77 -4.11 10.66 0.41
CA THR A 77 -4.24 11.28 1.73
C THR A 77 -3.23 10.64 2.68
N PHE A 78 -2.76 11.42 3.63
CA PHE A 78 -1.74 10.95 4.56
C PHE A 78 -2.23 9.78 5.41
N ASP A 79 -3.45 9.89 5.93
CA ASP A 79 -3.96 8.85 6.83
C ASP A 79 -4.08 7.51 6.11
N ASP A 80 -4.66 7.51 4.90
CA ASP A 80 -4.82 6.27 4.17
C ASP A 80 -3.49 5.74 3.66
N ALA A 81 -2.58 6.63 3.27
CA ALA A 81 -1.25 6.22 2.86
C ALA A 81 -0.53 5.51 4.00
N MET A 82 -0.62 6.06 5.21
CA MET A 82 0.00 5.44 6.37
C MET A 82 -0.62 4.10 6.69
N THR A 83 -1.96 4.04 6.67
CA THR A 83 -2.67 2.78 6.93
C THR A 83 -2.23 1.72 5.93
N PHE A 84 -2.17 2.07 4.65
CA PHE A 84 -1.76 1.11 3.62
C PHE A 84 -0.31 0.66 3.83
N ARG A 85 0.58 1.59 4.14
CA ARG A 85 1.99 1.24 4.33
C ARG A 85 2.15 0.28 5.50
N ILE A 86 1.46 0.54 6.61
CA ILE A 86 1.52 -0.35 7.76
C ILE A 86 0.94 -1.71 7.40
N ALA A 87 -0.18 -1.73 6.67
CA ALA A 87 -0.81 -3.00 6.28
C ALA A 87 0.14 -3.85 5.42
N VAL A 88 0.86 -3.23 4.49
CA VAL A 88 1.82 -3.96 3.66
C VAL A 88 2.94 -4.55 4.53
N MET A 89 3.42 -3.78 5.51
CA MET A 89 4.45 -4.26 6.42
C MET A 89 3.95 -5.44 7.26
N VAL A 90 2.70 -5.35 7.72
CA VAL A 90 2.12 -6.44 8.51
C VAL A 90 1.96 -7.70 7.66
N ILE A 91 1.52 -7.55 6.41
CA ILE A 91 1.38 -8.69 5.51
C ILE A 91 2.74 -9.36 5.26
N ALA A 92 3.79 -8.55 5.06
CA ALA A 92 5.13 -9.09 4.87
C ALA A 92 5.58 -9.88 6.10
N HIS A 93 5.29 -9.35 7.29
CA HIS A 93 5.61 -10.04 8.54
C HIS A 93 4.88 -11.38 8.62
N MET A 94 3.58 -11.38 8.27
CA MET A 94 2.78 -12.62 8.31
C MET A 94 3.34 -13.66 7.35
N ARG A 95 3.76 -13.25 6.17
CA ARG A 95 4.32 -14.17 5.18
C ARG A 95 5.63 -14.78 5.67
N ASP A 96 6.43 -14.00 6.38
CA ASP A 96 7.70 -14.49 6.93
C ASP A 96 7.46 -15.52 8.04
N GLN A 97 6.30 -15.50 8.70
CA GLN A 97 5.97 -16.45 9.77
C GLN A 97 5.42 -17.76 9.23
N MET A 98 5.11 -17.83 7.96
CA MET A 98 4.58 -19.04 7.33
C MET A 98 5.69 -19.91 6.68
#